data_c9f3c62eaa11a3295ad7c4f674bf80ce
#
_entry.id   c9f3c62eaa11a3295ad7c4f674bf80ce
#
_cell.length_a   1.000
_cell.length_b   1.000
_cell.length_c   1.000
_cell.angle_alpha   90.00
_cell.angle_beta   90.00
_cell.angle_gamma   90.00
#
_symmetry.space_group_name_H-M   'P 1'
#
loop_
_entity.id
_entity.type
_entity.pdbx_description
1 polymer ?
#
loop_
_entity_poly.entity_id
_entity_poly.type
_entity_poly.pdbx_seq_one_letter_code
_entity_poly.pdbx_strand_id
1 'polypeptide(L)'
;IRKQPHVGVAFFFDGACEEGVVHESMNLASSMKLPMLFVVENNLFSSHLDIHLRQPGNRVARFAEAHAIATEVVDGNDVLAVADAAARLVARARRGDGPGFIEAVTYRWLGHVGADANIDVGVRRSVREVALWKKRDPIARLEVALSTERGIEPAQFGNIRGRVENIVE
;
A
#
# COMPACT_ATOMS: atom_id res chain seq x y z
N ILE A 1 2.45 -25.89 -12.98
CA ILE A 1 2.89 -24.49 -12.73
C ILE A 1 3.82 -24.10 -13.86
N ARG A 2 3.55 -23.01 -14.53
CA ARG A 2 4.34 -22.51 -15.65
C ARG A 2 5.69 -22.04 -15.13
N LYS A 3 6.80 -22.62 -15.64
CA LYS A 3 8.17 -22.16 -15.31
C LYS A 3 8.47 -20.83 -16.01
N GLN A 4 7.82 -19.75 -15.56
CA GLN A 4 7.99 -18.40 -16.10
C GLN A 4 8.41 -17.46 -14.96
N PRO A 5 9.19 -16.39 -15.21
CA PRO A 5 9.69 -15.47 -14.19
C PRO A 5 8.62 -14.49 -13.69
N HIS A 6 7.35 -14.88 -13.78
CA HIS A 6 6.22 -14.05 -13.36
C HIS A 6 6.07 -14.11 -11.84
N VAL A 7 5.71 -12.98 -11.26
CA VAL A 7 5.31 -12.84 -9.85
C VAL A 7 3.84 -12.42 -9.83
N GLY A 8 3.02 -13.15 -9.08
CA GLY A 8 1.65 -12.73 -8.80
C GLY A 8 1.65 -11.61 -7.77
N VAL A 9 0.80 -10.60 -7.94
CA VAL A 9 0.66 -9.52 -6.96
C VAL A 9 -0.79 -9.44 -6.51
N ALA A 10 -1.01 -9.42 -5.19
CA ALA A 10 -2.31 -9.24 -4.59
C ALA A 10 -2.32 -7.95 -3.77
N PHE A 11 -3.21 -7.01 -4.11
CA PHE A 11 -3.45 -5.78 -3.36
C PHE A 11 -4.69 -5.93 -2.49
N PHE A 12 -4.62 -5.48 -1.24
CA PHE A 12 -5.75 -5.46 -0.33
C PHE A 12 -5.51 -4.45 0.81
N PHE A 13 -6.53 -4.17 1.59
CA PHE A 13 -6.48 -3.21 2.68
C PHE A 13 -6.26 -3.88 4.03
N ASP A 14 -5.91 -3.09 5.05
CA ASP A 14 -5.66 -3.55 6.42
C ASP A 14 -6.82 -4.35 7.01
N GLY A 15 -8.07 -3.96 6.72
CA GLY A 15 -9.24 -4.73 7.17
C GLY A 15 -9.33 -6.13 6.59
N ALA A 16 -8.87 -6.36 5.36
CA ALA A 16 -8.86 -7.70 4.78
C ALA A 16 -7.84 -8.63 5.45
N CYS A 17 -6.82 -8.08 6.11
CA CYS A 17 -5.85 -8.86 6.88
C CYS A 17 -6.49 -9.62 8.06
N GLU A 18 -7.73 -9.31 8.43
CA GLU A 18 -8.48 -9.97 9.50
C GLU A 18 -9.29 -11.16 8.99
N GLU A 19 -9.38 -11.33 7.67
CA GLU A 19 -10.13 -12.42 7.04
C GLU A 19 -9.30 -13.71 6.97
N GLY A 20 -9.94 -14.84 7.33
CA GLY A 20 -9.29 -16.16 7.36
C GLY A 20 -8.65 -16.53 6.03
N VAL A 21 -9.29 -16.19 4.89
CA VAL A 21 -8.78 -16.52 3.56
C VAL A 21 -7.40 -15.87 3.27
N VAL A 22 -7.10 -14.72 3.85
CA VAL A 22 -5.79 -14.08 3.71
C VAL A 22 -4.72 -14.90 4.43
N HIS A 23 -5.01 -15.38 5.64
CA HIS A 23 -4.10 -16.23 6.41
C HIS A 23 -3.86 -17.58 5.73
N GLU A 24 -4.90 -18.20 5.21
CA GLU A 24 -4.81 -19.46 4.46
C GLU A 24 -3.96 -19.29 3.20
N SER A 25 -4.19 -18.19 2.45
CA SER A 25 -3.44 -17.86 1.25
C SER A 25 -1.97 -17.60 1.53
N MET A 26 -1.65 -16.86 2.59
CA MET A 26 -0.27 -16.60 3.01
C MET A 26 0.43 -17.89 3.44
N ASN A 27 -0.25 -18.74 4.22
CA ASN A 27 0.30 -20.03 4.63
C ASN A 27 0.61 -20.92 3.42
N LEU A 28 -0.33 -21.03 2.48
CA LEU A 28 -0.14 -21.81 1.26
C LEU A 28 1.01 -21.25 0.41
N ALA A 29 1.05 -19.94 0.19
CA ALA A 29 2.09 -19.29 -0.59
C ALA A 29 3.48 -19.50 0.03
N SER A 30 3.59 -19.40 1.34
CA SER A 30 4.83 -19.64 2.08
C SER A 30 5.27 -21.09 1.98
N SER A 31 4.38 -22.03 2.28
CA SER A 31 4.66 -23.48 2.26
C SER A 31 5.09 -23.98 0.89
N MET A 32 4.49 -23.46 -0.18
CA MET A 32 4.82 -23.81 -1.55
C MET A 32 5.90 -22.94 -2.18
N LYS A 33 6.43 -21.95 -1.46
CA LYS A 33 7.39 -20.94 -1.96
C LYS A 33 6.91 -20.30 -3.25
N LEU A 34 5.63 -19.92 -3.31
CA LEU A 34 5.06 -19.31 -4.51
C LEU A 34 5.68 -17.94 -4.78
N PRO A 35 5.91 -17.58 -6.05
CA PRO A 35 6.38 -16.27 -6.43
C PRO A 35 5.21 -15.25 -6.35
N MET A 36 4.89 -14.85 -5.13
CA MET A 36 3.79 -13.93 -4.80
C MET A 36 4.32 -12.71 -4.05
N LEU A 37 3.70 -11.57 -4.31
CA LEU A 37 3.85 -10.36 -3.52
C LEU A 37 2.47 -9.94 -2.99
N PHE A 38 2.33 -9.92 -1.68
CA PHE A 38 1.18 -9.37 -1.00
C PHE A 38 1.44 -7.89 -0.69
N VAL A 39 0.56 -7.00 -1.11
CA VAL A 39 0.69 -5.56 -0.87
C VAL A 39 -0.53 -5.08 -0.10
N VAL A 40 -0.30 -4.63 1.12
CA VAL A 40 -1.35 -4.09 1.99
C VAL A 40 -1.26 -2.57 2.00
N GLU A 41 -2.34 -1.94 1.57
CA GLU A 41 -2.56 -0.52 1.78
C GLU A 41 -3.16 -0.32 3.18
N ASN A 42 -2.28 -0.19 4.20
CA ASN A 42 -2.72 0.05 5.56
C ASN A 42 -3.10 1.51 5.73
N ASN A 43 -4.38 1.79 5.52
CA ASN A 43 -4.94 3.14 5.65
C ASN A 43 -5.52 3.42 7.04
N LEU A 44 -5.32 2.51 8.01
CA LEU A 44 -5.72 2.56 9.41
C LEU A 44 -7.23 2.40 9.66
N PHE A 45 -8.04 2.22 8.62
CA PHE A 45 -9.49 2.11 8.74
C PHE A 45 -10.06 0.97 7.89
N SER A 46 -10.87 0.12 8.51
CA SER A 46 -11.77 -0.80 7.80
C SER A 46 -13.15 -0.19 7.77
N SER A 47 -13.62 0.20 6.60
CA SER A 47 -14.84 1.02 6.46
C SER A 47 -14.78 2.26 7.35
N HIS A 48 -15.41 2.21 8.51
CA HIS A 48 -15.48 3.32 9.47
C HIS A 48 -14.67 3.04 10.75
N LEU A 49 -14.18 1.80 10.94
CA LEU A 49 -13.59 1.40 12.20
C LEU A 49 -12.08 1.54 12.18
N ASP A 50 -11.57 2.33 13.12
CA ASP A 50 -10.14 2.52 13.35
C ASP A 50 -9.45 1.19 13.70
N ILE A 51 -8.23 1.02 13.21
CA ILE A 51 -7.44 -0.19 13.42
C ILE A 51 -7.22 -0.49 14.91
N HIS A 52 -7.08 0.52 15.75
CA HIS A 52 -6.88 0.36 17.20
C HIS A 52 -8.11 -0.24 17.92
N LEU A 53 -9.30 -0.17 17.30
CA LEU A 53 -10.51 -0.79 17.83
C LEU A 53 -10.71 -2.22 17.34
N ARG A 54 -9.93 -2.65 16.35
CA ARG A 54 -10.06 -3.96 15.70
C ARG A 54 -8.89 -4.90 16.03
N GLN A 55 -7.73 -4.32 16.27
CA GLN A 55 -6.48 -5.07 16.40
C GLN A 55 -5.68 -4.60 17.62
N PRO A 56 -4.88 -5.49 18.23
CA PRO A 56 -4.04 -5.14 19.37
C PRO A 56 -2.87 -4.18 19.02
N GLY A 57 -2.64 -3.95 17.72
CA GLY A 57 -1.64 -3.03 17.22
C GLY A 57 -1.89 -2.70 15.76
N ASN A 58 -1.39 -1.56 15.31
CA ASN A 58 -1.62 -1.03 13.97
C ASN A 58 -0.70 -1.60 12.87
N ARG A 59 0.23 -2.48 13.23
CA ARG A 59 1.16 -3.12 12.29
C ARG A 59 0.59 -4.47 11.82
N VAL A 60 0.21 -4.53 10.53
CA VAL A 60 -0.37 -5.74 9.94
C VAL A 60 0.67 -6.71 9.36
N ALA A 61 1.90 -6.27 9.13
CA ALA A 61 3.00 -7.13 8.69
C ALA A 61 3.23 -8.34 9.63
N ARG A 62 2.86 -8.23 10.92
CA ARG A 62 2.91 -9.32 11.89
C ARG A 62 2.17 -10.57 11.44
N PHE A 63 1.12 -10.44 10.62
CA PHE A 63 0.39 -11.59 10.08
C PHE A 63 1.24 -12.38 9.07
N ALA A 64 1.93 -11.69 8.18
CA ALA A 64 2.84 -12.31 7.23
C ALA A 64 4.08 -12.91 7.90
N GLU A 65 4.60 -12.24 8.92
CA GLU A 65 5.71 -12.75 9.75
C GLU A 65 5.34 -14.07 10.45
N ALA A 66 4.10 -14.21 10.92
CA ALA A 66 3.60 -15.45 11.52
C ALA A 66 3.60 -16.62 10.52
N HIS A 67 3.55 -16.35 9.22
CA HIS A 67 3.66 -17.33 8.13
C HIS A 67 5.07 -17.41 7.53
N ALA A 68 6.09 -16.89 8.20
CA ALA A 68 7.48 -16.88 7.75
C ALA A 68 7.69 -16.22 6.37
N ILE A 69 6.87 -15.22 6.04
CA ILE A 69 6.99 -14.43 4.81
C ILE A 69 7.91 -13.24 5.05
N ALA A 70 8.80 -12.96 4.10
CA ALA A 70 9.66 -11.78 4.14
C ALA A 70 8.81 -10.51 4.05
N THR A 71 8.94 -9.60 5.02
CA THR A 71 8.10 -8.41 5.14
C THR A 71 8.90 -7.13 5.06
N GLU A 72 8.31 -6.09 4.45
CA GLU A 72 8.76 -4.72 4.52
C GLU A 72 7.59 -3.80 4.91
N VAL A 73 7.85 -2.89 5.85
CA VAL A 73 6.89 -1.85 6.24
C VAL A 73 7.44 -0.52 5.75
N VAL A 74 6.68 0.17 4.94
CA VAL A 74 7.12 1.40 4.27
C VAL A 74 6.11 2.53 4.44
N ASP A 75 6.58 3.75 4.27
CA ASP A 75 5.70 4.91 4.06
C ASP A 75 5.00 4.77 2.70
N GLY A 76 3.70 4.43 2.73
CA GLY A 76 2.89 4.26 1.51
C GLY A 76 2.71 5.57 0.72
N ASN A 77 3.07 6.72 1.32
CA ASN A 77 3.08 8.02 0.65
C ASN A 77 4.47 8.40 0.11
N ASP A 78 5.41 7.45 0.08
CA ASP A 78 6.71 7.59 -0.55
C ASP A 78 6.84 6.57 -1.70
N VAL A 79 6.64 7.03 -2.93
CA VAL A 79 6.62 6.15 -4.10
C VAL A 79 7.97 5.45 -4.32
N LEU A 80 9.09 6.09 -3.98
CA LEU A 80 10.42 5.49 -4.13
C LEU A 80 10.64 4.38 -3.10
N ALA A 81 10.25 4.62 -1.84
CA ALA A 81 10.32 3.60 -0.80
C ALA A 81 9.47 2.36 -1.14
N VAL A 82 8.25 2.57 -1.65
CA VAL A 82 7.39 1.47 -2.12
C VAL A 82 8.01 0.73 -3.30
N ALA A 83 8.54 1.46 -4.30
CA ALA A 83 9.17 0.86 -5.47
C ALA A 83 10.40 0.02 -5.12
N ASP A 84 11.24 0.52 -4.23
CA ASP A 84 12.45 -0.18 -3.77
C ASP A 84 12.11 -1.45 -2.98
N ALA A 85 11.14 -1.38 -2.08
CA ALA A 85 10.65 -2.55 -1.35
C ALA A 85 10.08 -3.60 -2.31
N ALA A 86 9.26 -3.17 -3.26
CA ALA A 86 8.70 -4.05 -4.29
C ALA A 86 9.81 -4.71 -5.13
N ALA A 87 10.81 -3.95 -5.57
CA ALA A 87 11.93 -4.47 -6.35
C ALA A 87 12.70 -5.57 -5.59
N ARG A 88 13.01 -5.35 -4.30
CA ARG A 88 13.70 -6.34 -3.46
C ARG A 88 12.89 -7.63 -3.30
N LEU A 89 11.62 -7.50 -2.95
CA LEU A 89 10.76 -8.67 -2.70
C LEU A 89 10.41 -9.42 -3.98
N VAL A 90 10.20 -8.72 -5.11
CA VAL A 90 10.02 -9.35 -6.43
C VAL A 90 11.27 -10.11 -6.85
N ALA A 91 12.46 -9.53 -6.68
CA ALA A 91 13.72 -10.21 -6.97
C ALA A 91 13.88 -11.48 -6.11
N ARG A 92 13.53 -11.42 -4.82
CA ARG A 92 13.49 -12.56 -3.91
C ARG A 92 12.54 -13.65 -4.41
N ALA A 93 11.30 -13.29 -4.74
CA ALA A 93 10.30 -14.23 -5.24
C ALA A 93 10.73 -14.92 -6.54
N ARG A 94 11.38 -14.17 -7.47
CA ARG A 94 11.92 -14.71 -8.73
C ARG A 94 13.05 -15.71 -8.52
N ARG A 95 13.83 -15.58 -7.46
CA ARG A 95 14.86 -16.57 -7.11
C ARG A 95 14.28 -17.85 -6.47
N GLY A 96 12.97 -17.90 -6.21
CA GLY A 96 12.33 -19.03 -5.53
C GLY A 96 12.46 -19.02 -4.00
N ASP A 97 12.83 -17.87 -3.42
CA ASP A 97 12.97 -17.69 -1.97
C ASP A 97 11.61 -17.53 -1.24
N GLY A 98 10.51 -17.72 -1.96
CA GLY A 98 9.14 -17.63 -1.45
C GLY A 98 8.51 -16.25 -1.60
N PRO A 99 7.30 -16.06 -1.05
CA PRO A 99 6.55 -14.82 -1.19
C PRO A 99 7.15 -13.65 -0.42
N GLY A 100 6.73 -12.44 -0.80
CA GLY A 100 7.00 -11.21 -0.09
C GLY A 100 5.70 -10.54 0.39
N PHE A 101 5.82 -9.65 1.36
CA PHE A 101 4.72 -8.85 1.90
C PHE A 101 5.18 -7.41 2.10
N ILE A 102 4.42 -6.46 1.58
CA ILE A 102 4.61 -5.03 1.81
C ILE A 102 3.43 -4.51 2.62
N GLU A 103 3.71 -3.88 3.76
CA GLU A 103 2.77 -3.02 4.44
C GLU A 103 3.09 -1.57 4.08
N ALA A 104 2.27 -0.98 3.21
CA ALA A 104 2.35 0.43 2.85
C ALA A 104 1.43 1.25 3.76
N VAL A 105 2.01 1.93 4.74
CA VAL A 105 1.25 2.77 5.68
C VAL A 105 0.84 4.06 4.99
N THR A 106 -0.45 4.26 4.85
CA THR A 106 -1.03 5.39 4.14
C THR A 106 -2.29 5.90 4.85
N TYR A 107 -3.09 6.71 4.17
CA TYR A 107 -4.32 7.25 4.74
C TYR A 107 -5.35 7.57 3.66
N ARG A 108 -6.59 7.22 3.91
CA ARG A 108 -7.70 7.55 3.01
C ARG A 108 -8.20 8.97 3.29
N TRP A 109 -8.12 9.86 2.31
CA TRP A 109 -8.53 11.27 2.47
C TRP A 109 -10.04 11.47 2.43
N LEU A 110 -10.75 10.63 1.68
CA LEU A 110 -12.20 10.67 1.51
C LEU A 110 -12.88 9.62 2.40
N GLY A 111 -14.21 9.67 2.51
CA GLY A 111 -15.00 8.66 3.17
C GLY A 111 -14.86 7.27 2.51
N HIS A 112 -15.33 6.24 3.18
CA HIS A 112 -15.34 4.89 2.61
C HIS A 112 -16.30 4.80 1.43
N VAL A 113 -17.41 5.53 1.51
CA VAL A 113 -18.44 5.61 0.47
C VAL A 113 -18.61 7.07 0.06
N GLY A 114 -18.42 7.37 -1.22
CA GLY A 114 -18.62 8.71 -1.77
C GLY A 114 -17.44 9.66 -1.60
N ALA A 115 -17.60 10.87 -2.13
CA ALA A 115 -16.55 11.88 -2.21
C ALA A 115 -16.43 12.75 -0.94
N ASP A 116 -17.33 12.59 0.02
CA ASP A 116 -17.30 13.39 1.26
C ASP A 116 -16.36 12.77 2.29
N ALA A 117 -15.53 13.60 2.92
CA ALA A 117 -14.55 13.17 3.90
C ALA A 117 -15.17 12.58 5.19
N ASN A 118 -16.44 12.83 5.47
CA ASN A 118 -17.11 12.54 6.74
C ASN A 118 -18.44 11.78 6.64
N ILE A 119 -18.71 11.13 5.51
CA ILE A 119 -19.93 10.30 5.36
C ILE A 119 -19.86 9.00 6.17
N ASP A 120 -18.73 8.71 6.78
CA ASP A 120 -18.53 7.47 7.54
C ASP A 120 -19.44 7.50 8.80
N VAL A 121 -20.47 6.67 8.79
CA VAL A 121 -21.43 6.52 9.90
C VAL A 121 -20.66 6.08 11.17
N GLY A 122 -20.64 6.96 12.17
CA GLY A 122 -20.19 6.62 13.52
C GLY A 122 -18.76 6.97 13.91
N VAL A 123 -17.84 7.26 12.99
CA VAL A 123 -16.47 7.69 13.32
C VAL A 123 -16.13 8.98 12.59
N ARG A 124 -16.00 10.05 13.34
CA ARG A 124 -15.47 11.31 12.79
C ARG A 124 -13.95 11.29 12.87
N ARG A 125 -13.29 11.18 11.71
CA ARG A 125 -11.85 11.39 11.63
C ARG A 125 -11.53 12.84 11.94
N SER A 126 -10.47 13.07 12.72
CA SER A 126 -10.03 14.40 13.07
C SER A 126 -9.66 15.21 11.82
N VAL A 127 -10.23 16.40 11.65
CA VAL A 127 -9.84 17.33 10.57
C VAL A 127 -8.35 17.62 10.59
N ARG A 128 -7.75 17.70 11.79
CA ARG A 128 -6.32 17.90 11.97
C ARG A 128 -5.52 16.70 11.43
N GLU A 129 -5.96 15.50 11.71
CA GLU A 129 -5.31 14.27 11.23
C GLU A 129 -5.35 14.16 9.71
N VAL A 130 -6.54 14.35 9.11
CA VAL A 130 -6.70 14.37 7.64
C VAL A 130 -5.79 15.42 7.01
N ALA A 131 -5.71 16.63 7.61
CA ALA A 131 -4.85 17.70 7.10
C ALA A 131 -3.35 17.35 7.19
N LEU A 132 -2.92 16.65 8.24
CA LEU A 132 -1.54 16.17 8.37
C LEU A 132 -1.20 15.13 7.30
N TRP A 133 -2.11 14.20 7.03
CA TRP A 133 -1.91 13.21 5.97
C TRP A 133 -1.93 13.82 4.56
N LYS A 134 -2.80 14.83 4.31
CA LYS A 134 -2.80 15.57 3.04
C LYS A 134 -1.48 16.28 2.76
N LYS A 135 -0.75 16.73 3.79
CA LYS A 135 0.62 17.29 3.63
C LYS A 135 1.65 16.26 3.16
N ARG A 136 1.32 14.99 3.26
CA ARG A 136 2.15 13.86 2.81
C ARG A 136 1.65 13.30 1.47
N ASP A 137 1.04 14.14 0.63
CA ASP A 137 0.61 13.77 -0.72
C ASP A 137 1.77 13.14 -1.50
N PRO A 138 1.66 11.89 -1.96
CA PRO A 138 2.76 11.19 -2.62
C PRO A 138 3.16 11.83 -3.95
N ILE A 139 2.20 12.43 -4.67
CA ILE A 139 2.45 13.09 -5.95
C ILE A 139 3.24 14.39 -5.70
N ALA A 140 2.75 15.24 -4.80
CA ALA A 140 3.41 16.49 -4.47
C ALA A 140 4.83 16.27 -3.90
N ARG A 141 5.01 15.25 -3.06
CA ARG A 141 6.33 14.87 -2.52
C ARG A 141 7.31 14.47 -3.62
N LEU A 142 6.85 13.63 -4.56
CA LEU A 142 7.69 13.19 -5.68
C LEU A 142 8.04 14.37 -6.61
N GLU A 143 7.08 15.25 -6.93
CA GLU A 143 7.33 16.43 -7.75
C GLU A 143 8.40 17.34 -7.12
N VAL A 144 8.30 17.59 -5.81
CA VAL A 144 9.30 18.38 -5.09
C VAL A 144 10.68 17.71 -5.14
N ALA A 145 10.76 16.42 -4.87
CA ALA A 145 12.02 15.67 -4.91
C ALA A 145 12.65 15.70 -6.31
N LEU A 146 11.87 15.46 -7.36
CA LEU A 146 12.34 15.48 -8.73
C LEU A 146 12.79 16.89 -9.19
N SER A 147 12.07 17.94 -8.79
CA SER A 147 12.49 19.32 -9.08
C SER A 147 13.80 19.66 -8.37
N THR A 148 13.93 19.29 -7.10
CA THR A 148 15.09 19.65 -6.28
C THR A 148 16.33 18.83 -6.67
N GLU A 149 16.19 17.53 -6.87
CA GLU A 149 17.32 16.61 -7.05
C GLU A 149 17.69 16.41 -8.53
N ARG A 150 16.74 16.59 -9.45
CA ARG A 150 16.90 16.31 -10.86
C ARG A 150 16.66 17.51 -11.75
N GLY A 151 16.27 18.66 -11.20
CA GLY A 151 16.02 19.89 -11.96
C GLY A 151 14.83 19.78 -12.92
N ILE A 152 13.85 18.91 -12.62
CA ILE A 152 12.68 18.77 -13.48
C ILE A 152 11.77 19.99 -13.32
N GLU A 153 11.46 20.63 -14.45
CA GLU A 153 10.65 21.84 -14.47
C GLU A 153 9.16 21.57 -14.20
N PRO A 154 8.45 22.43 -13.46
CA PRO A 154 7.02 22.26 -13.15
C PRO A 154 6.12 22.05 -14.38
N ALA A 155 6.47 22.63 -15.52
CA ALA A 155 5.72 22.46 -16.77
C ALA A 155 5.67 20.98 -17.24
N GLN A 156 6.70 20.19 -16.95
CA GLN A 156 6.73 18.76 -17.30
C GLN A 156 5.71 17.96 -16.47
N PHE A 157 5.51 18.28 -15.19
CA PHE A 157 4.48 17.67 -14.36
C PHE A 157 3.08 18.03 -14.85
N GLY A 158 2.85 19.29 -15.28
CA GLY A 158 1.60 19.72 -15.90
C GLY A 158 1.25 18.91 -17.14
N ASN A 159 2.22 18.66 -18.01
CA ASN A 159 2.04 17.84 -19.20
C ASN A 159 1.69 16.38 -18.85
N ILE A 160 2.30 15.81 -17.82
CA ILE A 160 1.98 14.45 -17.36
C ILE A 160 0.55 14.39 -16.81
N ARG A 161 0.15 15.36 -15.98
CA ARG A 161 -1.22 15.44 -15.43
C ARG A 161 -2.26 15.52 -16.54
N GLY A 162 -2.10 16.41 -17.51
CA GLY A 162 -3.01 16.54 -18.65
C GLY A 162 -3.12 15.25 -19.48
N ARG A 163 -2.03 14.49 -19.64
CA ARG A 163 -2.07 13.19 -20.31
C ARG A 163 -2.86 12.15 -19.50
N VAL A 164 -2.73 12.14 -18.18
CA VAL A 164 -3.47 11.22 -17.31
C VAL A 164 -4.96 11.57 -17.31
N GLU A 165 -5.31 12.83 -17.21
CA GLU A 165 -6.69 13.31 -17.28
C GLU A 165 -7.37 12.85 -18.58
N ASN A 166 -6.70 13.03 -19.73
CA ASN A 166 -7.21 12.56 -21.04
C ASN A 166 -7.35 11.02 -21.17
N ILE A 167 -6.75 10.23 -20.28
CA ILE A 167 -6.90 8.75 -20.29
C ILE A 167 -8.07 8.33 -19.42
N VAL A 168 -8.41 9.11 -18.40
CA VAL A 168 -9.42 8.77 -17.40
C VAL A 168 -10.81 9.28 -17.81
N GLU A 169 -10.91 10.32 -18.63
CA GLU A 169 -12.15 10.79 -19.25
C GLU A 169 -12.60 9.85 -20.40
#